data_e75f447f63f7f84df5011cb97b18edba
#
_entry.id   e75f447f63f7f84df5011cb97b18edba
#
_cell.length_a   1.000
_cell.length_b   1.000
_cell.length_c   1.000
_cell.angle_alpha   90.00
_cell.angle_beta   90.00
_cell.angle_gamma   90.00
#
_symmetry.space_group_name_H-M   'P 1'
#
loop_
_entity.id
_entity.type
_entity.pdbx_description
1 polymer ?
#
loop_
_entity_poly.entity_id
_entity_poly.type
_entity_poly.pdbx_seq_one_letter_code
_entity_poly.pdbx_strand_id
1 'polypeptide(L)' 'MSRQAIDFKPLPYPQTPKSAQKYFVRHGINRSAWARYFGFERTVVEHLLRGQLKGRRGMAHEAAIKLGLKEKPED' A
#
# COMPACT_ATOMS: atom_id res chain seq x y z
N MET A 1 28.16 -6.57 -11.11
CA MET A 1 26.74 -6.66 -11.40
C MET A 1 25.98 -5.50 -10.80
N SER A 2 25.19 -4.87 -11.58
CA SER A 2 24.51 -3.71 -11.06
C SER A 2 23.21 -4.15 -10.41
N ARG A 3 22.93 -3.51 -9.31
CA ARG A 3 21.68 -3.73 -8.63
C ARG A 3 20.65 -2.76 -9.16
N GLN A 4 19.55 -3.28 -9.57
CA GLN A 4 18.51 -2.44 -10.07
C GLN A 4 17.69 -1.87 -8.96
N ALA A 5 17.40 -0.60 -9.03
CA ALA A 5 16.48 0.00 -8.11
C ALA A 5 15.09 -0.55 -8.39
N ILE A 6 14.39 -0.93 -7.34
CA ILE A 6 13.04 -1.42 -7.49
C ILE A 6 12.10 -0.23 -7.36
N ASP A 7 11.33 0.01 -8.40
CA ASP A 7 10.34 1.07 -8.39
C ASP A 7 9.01 0.48 -8.03
N PHE A 8 8.62 0.64 -6.79
CA PHE A 8 7.29 0.23 -6.38
C PHE A 8 6.28 1.26 -6.84
N LYS A 9 5.09 0.80 -7.13
CA LYS A 9 4.01 1.66 -7.59
C LYS A 9 2.82 1.53 -6.69
N PRO A 10 1.98 2.57 -6.62
CA PRO A 10 0.72 2.42 -5.90
C PRO A 10 -0.13 1.35 -6.55
N LEU A 11 -0.95 0.69 -5.75
CA LEU A 11 -1.89 -0.27 -6.28
C LEU A 11 -3.00 0.47 -7.01
N PRO A 12 -3.54 -0.13 -8.08
CA PRO A 12 -4.64 0.52 -8.79
C PRO A 12 -5.89 0.59 -7.91
N TYR A 13 -6.61 1.67 -8.05
CA TYR A 13 -7.88 1.86 -7.38
C TYR A 13 -8.99 1.34 -8.30
N PRO A 14 -10.04 0.70 -7.79
CA PRO A 14 -10.31 0.45 -6.37
C PRO A 14 -9.80 -0.91 -5.93
N GLN A 15 -9.50 -1.02 -4.65
CA GLN A 15 -9.12 -2.26 -4.03
C GLN A 15 -9.90 -2.43 -2.73
N THR A 16 -10.14 -3.67 -2.36
CA THR A 16 -10.56 -3.98 -1.00
C THR A 16 -9.33 -4.44 -0.24
N PRO A 17 -9.38 -4.49 1.10
CA PRO A 17 -8.23 -5.05 1.82
C PRO A 17 -7.83 -6.41 1.31
N LYS A 18 -8.81 -7.27 1.02
CA LYS A 18 -8.52 -8.61 0.55
C LYS A 18 -7.89 -8.61 -0.84
N SER A 19 -8.42 -7.80 -1.75
CA SER A 19 -7.86 -7.77 -3.09
C SER A 19 -6.47 -7.15 -3.08
N ALA A 20 -6.22 -6.18 -2.21
CA ALA A 20 -4.90 -5.60 -2.10
C ALA A 20 -3.89 -6.63 -1.60
N GLN A 21 -4.29 -7.47 -0.63
CA GLN A 21 -3.42 -8.55 -0.19
C GLN A 21 -3.08 -9.49 -1.34
N LYS A 22 -4.07 -9.83 -2.15
CA LYS A 22 -3.84 -10.72 -3.29
C LYS A 22 -2.94 -10.08 -4.32
N TYR A 23 -3.03 -8.78 -4.46
CA TYR A 23 -2.18 -8.05 -5.39
C TYR A 23 -0.70 -8.22 -5.00
N PHE A 24 -0.40 -8.06 -3.71
CA PHE A 24 0.97 -8.24 -3.25
C PHE A 24 1.47 -9.65 -3.51
N VAL A 25 0.62 -10.64 -3.25
CA VAL A 25 1.00 -12.04 -3.46
C VAL A 25 1.21 -12.31 -4.95
N ARG A 26 0.24 -11.89 -5.76
CA ARG A 26 0.29 -12.16 -7.19
C ARG A 26 1.53 -11.58 -7.84
N HIS A 27 1.92 -10.39 -7.44
CA HIS A 27 3.07 -9.71 -8.04
C HIS A 27 4.36 -9.91 -7.27
N GLY A 28 4.32 -10.73 -6.24
CA GLY A 28 5.52 -11.04 -5.46
C GLY A 28 6.13 -9.83 -4.79
N ILE A 29 5.30 -8.92 -4.29
CA ILE A 29 5.77 -7.69 -3.69
C ILE A 29 5.93 -7.88 -2.20
N ASN A 30 7.10 -7.51 -1.69
CA ASN A 30 7.37 -7.54 -0.26
C ASN A 30 6.71 -6.34 0.39
N ARG A 31 5.80 -6.60 1.34
CA ARG A 31 5.02 -5.52 1.96
C ARG A 31 5.89 -4.57 2.76
N SER A 32 6.88 -5.09 3.46
CA SER A 32 7.78 -4.23 4.24
C SER A 32 8.58 -3.31 3.34
N ALA A 33 9.09 -3.84 2.23
CA ALA A 33 9.85 -3.03 1.30
C ALA A 33 8.97 -1.99 0.63
N TRP A 34 7.76 -2.39 0.28
CA TRP A 34 6.80 -1.45 -0.34
C TRP A 34 6.47 -0.31 0.62
N ALA A 35 6.21 -0.65 1.87
CA ALA A 35 5.89 0.37 2.87
C ALA A 35 7.06 1.33 3.06
N ARG A 36 8.26 0.77 3.15
CA ARG A 36 9.46 1.60 3.34
C ARG A 36 9.70 2.52 2.16
N TYR A 37 9.45 2.00 0.97
CA TYR A 37 9.64 2.79 -0.23
C TYR A 37 8.78 4.05 -0.22
N PHE A 38 7.54 3.93 0.23
CA PHE A 38 6.63 5.06 0.27
C PHE A 38 6.67 5.82 1.60
N GLY A 39 7.52 5.39 2.52
CA GLY A 39 7.66 6.09 3.79
C GLY A 39 6.61 5.73 4.82
N PHE A 40 5.99 4.57 4.71
CA PHE A 40 4.97 4.14 5.65
C PHE A 40 5.54 3.13 6.62
N GLU A 41 4.96 3.08 7.82
CA GLU A 41 5.27 2.03 8.75
C GLU A 41 4.59 0.74 8.30
N ARG A 42 5.32 -0.37 8.43
CA ARG A 42 4.79 -1.65 8.03
C ARG A 42 3.49 -1.99 8.75
N THR A 43 3.41 -1.66 10.06
CA THR A 43 2.23 -1.98 10.84
C THR A 43 1.00 -1.26 10.31
N VAL A 44 1.16 -0.03 9.84
CA VAL A 44 0.05 0.72 9.26
C VAL A 44 -0.45 0.01 8.01
N VAL A 45 0.48 -0.40 7.14
CA VAL A 45 0.11 -1.10 5.92
C VAL A 45 -0.58 -2.43 6.24
N GLU A 46 -0.05 -3.19 7.20
CA GLU A 46 -0.65 -4.46 7.57
C GLU A 46 -2.06 -4.29 8.13
N HIS A 47 -2.25 -3.28 8.97
CA HIS A 47 -3.57 -3.05 9.54
C HIS A 47 -4.58 -2.65 8.47
N LEU A 48 -4.16 -1.85 7.51
CA LEU A 48 -5.04 -1.47 6.41
C LEU A 48 -5.38 -2.69 5.56
N LEU A 49 -4.41 -3.56 5.32
CA LEU A 49 -4.64 -4.76 4.52
C LEU A 49 -5.54 -5.76 5.22
N ARG A 50 -5.61 -5.69 6.55
CA ARG A 50 -6.49 -6.56 7.31
C ARG A 50 -7.85 -5.95 7.57
N GLY A 51 -8.05 -4.72 7.11
CA GLY A 51 -9.31 -4.04 7.34
C GLY A 51 -9.49 -3.52 8.75
N GLN A 52 -8.40 -3.46 9.53
CA GLN A 52 -8.45 -3.05 10.92
C GLN A 52 -8.28 -1.56 11.09
N LEU A 53 -7.96 -0.85 10.03
CA LEU A 53 -7.69 0.57 10.06
C LEU A 53 -8.40 1.20 8.88
N LYS A 54 -9.07 2.32 9.11
CA LYS A 54 -9.83 2.92 8.04
C LYS A 54 -9.05 3.95 7.22
N GLY A 55 -7.95 4.43 7.77
CA GLY A 55 -7.13 5.37 7.03
C GLY A 55 -7.77 6.71 6.87
N ARG A 56 -8.28 7.29 7.94
CA ARG A 56 -9.03 8.53 7.83
C ARG A 56 -8.16 9.76 7.76
N ARG A 57 -6.96 9.68 8.33
CA ARG A 57 -6.07 10.84 8.31
C ARG A 57 -4.64 10.38 8.53
N GLY A 58 -3.71 11.32 8.25
CA GLY A 58 -2.30 11.09 8.50
C GLY A 58 -1.71 10.03 7.59
N MET A 59 -0.73 9.33 8.13
CA MET A 59 -0.04 8.29 7.38
C MET A 59 -1.00 7.19 6.90
N ALA A 60 -1.98 6.84 7.73
CA ALA A 60 -2.93 5.81 7.37
C ALA A 60 -3.76 6.21 6.16
N HIS A 61 -4.14 7.49 6.09
CA HIS A 61 -4.88 8.01 4.95
C HIS A 61 -4.05 7.92 3.67
N GLU A 62 -2.79 8.36 3.75
CA GLU A 62 -1.91 8.31 2.59
C GLU A 62 -1.66 6.88 2.15
N ALA A 63 -1.44 6.00 3.12
CA ALA A 63 -1.19 4.60 2.80
C ALA A 63 -2.42 3.95 2.17
N ALA A 64 -3.61 4.30 2.65
CA ALA A 64 -4.83 3.74 2.08
C ALA A 64 -4.98 4.16 0.62
N ILE A 65 -4.63 5.39 0.29
CA ILE A 65 -4.68 5.87 -1.09
C ILE A 65 -3.68 5.08 -1.94
N LYS A 66 -2.46 4.90 -1.45
CA LYS A 66 -1.44 4.17 -2.21
C LYS A 66 -1.80 2.70 -2.37
N LEU A 67 -2.53 2.14 -1.41
CA LEU A 67 -2.96 0.75 -1.50
C LEU A 67 -4.18 0.56 -2.40
N GLY A 68 -4.74 1.65 -2.89
CA GLY A 68 -5.93 1.57 -3.73
C GLY A 68 -7.22 1.37 -2.97
N LEU A 69 -7.17 1.53 -1.65
CA LEU A 69 -8.37 1.37 -0.81
C LEU A 69 -9.24 2.61 -0.83
N LYS A 70 -8.66 3.75 -1.16
CA LYS A 70 -9.37 5.01 -1.22
C LYS A 70 -9.02 5.72 -2.52
N GLU A 71 -9.97 6.48 -3.00
CA GLU A 71 -9.72 7.28 -4.17
C GLU A 71 -8.82 8.45 -3.81
N LYS A 72 -7.89 8.77 -4.71
CA LYS A 72 -7.02 9.91 -4.49
C LYS A 72 -7.84 11.18 -4.60
N PRO A 73 -7.82 12.02 -3.56
CA PRO A 73 -8.61 13.25 -3.63
C PRO A 73 -8.05 14.18 -4.68
N GLU A 74 -8.94 14.90 -5.31
CA GLU A 74 -8.56 15.95 -6.23
C GLU A 74 -8.53 17.26 -5.50
N ASP A 75 -7.55 18.05 -5.79
CA ASP A 75 -7.44 19.38 -5.17
C ASP A 75 -7.81 20.46 -6.14
#